data_a9175a5c65614b4d7bd5b529eb56c35b
#
_entry.id   a9175a5c65614b4d7bd5b529eb56c35b
#
_cell.length_a   1.000
_cell.length_b   1.000
_cell.length_c   1.000
_cell.angle_alpha   90.00
_cell.angle_beta   90.00
_cell.angle_gamma   90.00
#
_symmetry.space_group_name_H-M   'P 1'
#
loop_
_entity.id
_entity.type
_entity.pdbx_description
1 polymer ?
#
loop_
_entity_poly.entity_id
_entity_poly.type
_entity_poly.pdbx_seq_one_letter_code
_entity_poly.pdbx_strand_id
1 'polypeptide(L)'
;RRGKGNTINLKTGRSKSMTEKEKSHAEMLYQPGDPELAADRDVTVKKLHDYNNIYPLDREARQAAIRELLGHVGENCVVEQPLFCTYGYNTSVGDNFFLNVNGRLMDSGKITIGNNVFIAPGVSIITEEHAMDVKQRIEGLEYTHPVTIGGNVWICTGVIVLPGVTIGDNSVIGAGSVVSKDIPPNCLAVGNPCKVIRRINND
;
A
#
# COMPACT_ATOMS: atom_id res chain seq x y z
N ARG A 1 68.00 -6.03 20.14
CA ARG A 1 66.77 -6.78 19.84
C ARG A 1 65.73 -5.76 19.38
N ARG A 2 65.35 -5.85 18.11
CA ARG A 2 64.38 -4.95 17.44
C ARG A 2 62.98 -5.48 17.75
N GLY A 3 62.09 -4.67 18.35
CA GLY A 3 60.68 -4.97 18.52
C GLY A 3 59.93 -4.70 17.20
N LYS A 4 59.21 -5.71 16.71
CA LYS A 4 58.30 -5.59 15.55
C LYS A 4 57.02 -4.87 15.98
N GLY A 5 56.76 -3.71 15.41
CA GLY A 5 55.46 -3.05 15.53
C GLY A 5 54.38 -3.79 14.75
N ASN A 6 53.35 -4.23 15.44
CA ASN A 6 52.13 -4.80 14.84
C ASN A 6 51.26 -3.64 14.40
N THR A 7 51.17 -3.40 13.08
CA THR A 7 50.23 -2.46 12.48
C THR A 7 48.86 -3.14 12.44
N ILE A 8 47.95 -2.70 13.29
CA ILE A 8 46.55 -3.15 13.25
C ILE A 8 45.87 -2.44 12.09
N ASN A 9 45.57 -3.16 11.04
CA ASN A 9 44.81 -2.68 9.88
C ASN A 9 43.34 -2.59 10.29
N LEU A 10 42.89 -1.43 10.75
CA LEU A 10 41.47 -1.13 10.94
C LEU A 10 40.80 -1.01 9.57
N LYS A 11 40.16 -2.09 9.15
CA LYS A 11 39.21 -2.05 8.05
C LYS A 11 38.04 -1.15 8.48
N THR A 12 38.03 0.09 8.03
CA THR A 12 36.86 0.98 8.11
C THR A 12 35.78 0.44 7.18
N GLY A 13 34.91 -0.42 7.73
CA GLY A 13 33.66 -0.78 7.09
C GLY A 13 32.80 0.49 7.00
N ARG A 14 32.74 1.12 5.83
CA ARG A 14 31.72 2.14 5.56
C ARG A 14 30.36 1.45 5.74
N SER A 15 29.63 1.81 6.78
CA SER A 15 28.20 1.54 6.88
C SER A 15 27.56 2.13 5.63
N LYS A 16 26.98 1.28 4.78
CA LYS A 16 26.25 1.73 3.60
C LYS A 16 25.04 2.52 4.11
N SER A 17 24.94 3.77 3.76
CA SER A 17 23.76 4.59 4.09
C SER A 17 22.53 3.97 3.41
N MET A 18 21.40 3.95 4.09
CA MET A 18 20.12 3.49 3.53
C MET A 18 19.75 4.33 2.31
N THR A 19 19.23 3.68 1.27
CA THR A 19 18.62 4.36 0.11
C THR A 19 17.29 5.00 0.53
N GLU A 20 16.77 5.94 -0.26
CA GLU A 20 15.45 6.54 0.01
C GLU A 20 14.33 5.50 -0.03
N LYS A 21 14.45 4.49 -0.90
CA LYS A 21 13.55 3.34 -0.95
C LYS A 21 13.61 2.48 0.32
N GLU A 22 14.80 2.21 0.83
CA GLU A 22 14.97 1.51 2.11
C GLU A 22 14.40 2.30 3.28
N LYS A 23 14.57 3.64 3.29
CA LYS A 23 13.96 4.52 4.30
C LYS A 23 12.44 4.50 4.25
N SER A 24 11.86 4.61 3.05
CA SER A 24 10.41 4.50 2.86
C SER A 24 9.87 3.19 3.45
N HIS A 25 10.50 2.04 3.13
CA HIS A 25 10.07 0.74 3.65
C HIS A 25 10.32 0.56 5.16
N ALA A 26 11.20 1.37 5.76
CA ALA A 26 11.47 1.40 7.19
C ALA A 26 10.65 2.47 7.95
N GLU A 27 9.64 3.07 7.31
CA GLU A 27 8.78 4.12 7.88
C GLU A 27 9.56 5.36 8.35
N MET A 28 10.71 5.61 7.72
CA MET A 28 11.56 6.77 8.00
C MET A 28 11.23 7.90 7.03
N LEU A 29 11.54 9.12 7.44
CA LEU A 29 11.47 10.29 6.55
C LEU A 29 12.35 10.06 5.32
N TYR A 30 11.79 10.20 4.12
CA TYR A 30 12.46 9.92 2.86
C TYR A 30 12.13 10.97 1.78
N GLN A 31 12.96 11.00 0.72
CA GLN A 31 12.75 11.87 -0.43
C GLN A 31 12.08 11.08 -1.57
N PRO A 32 10.75 11.27 -1.83
CA PRO A 32 10.05 10.55 -2.89
C PRO A 32 10.53 10.93 -4.30
N GLY A 33 11.20 12.09 -4.44
CA GLY A 33 11.81 12.54 -5.69
C GLY A 33 13.14 11.88 -6.03
N ASP A 34 13.64 10.94 -5.22
CA ASP A 34 14.86 10.19 -5.49
C ASP A 34 14.81 9.50 -6.86
N PRO A 35 15.93 9.52 -7.64
CA PRO A 35 15.95 8.95 -8.98
C PRO A 35 15.56 7.46 -9.07
N GLU A 36 15.89 6.62 -8.07
CA GLU A 36 15.48 5.21 -8.03
C GLU A 36 13.96 5.11 -7.93
N LEU A 37 13.36 5.85 -7.00
CA LEU A 37 11.91 5.87 -6.79
C LEU A 37 11.16 6.49 -7.98
N ALA A 38 11.73 7.50 -8.61
CA ALA A 38 11.15 8.10 -9.82
C ALA A 38 11.13 7.10 -10.98
N ALA A 39 12.23 6.38 -11.20
CA ALA A 39 12.29 5.35 -12.24
C ALA A 39 11.29 4.21 -11.99
N ASP A 40 11.12 3.77 -10.74
CA ASP A 40 10.12 2.76 -10.39
C ASP A 40 8.69 3.23 -10.70
N ARG A 41 8.36 4.51 -10.40
CA ARG A 41 7.06 5.09 -10.76
C ARG A 41 6.83 5.18 -12.26
N ASP A 42 7.86 5.52 -13.03
CA ASP A 42 7.74 5.56 -14.51
C ASP A 42 7.40 4.19 -15.08
N VAL A 43 8.00 3.12 -14.55
CA VAL A 43 7.64 1.73 -14.91
C VAL A 43 6.18 1.44 -14.55
N THR A 44 5.74 1.85 -13.36
CA THR A 44 4.35 1.64 -12.90
C THR A 44 3.35 2.43 -13.75
N VAL A 45 3.63 3.69 -14.08
CA VAL A 45 2.78 4.51 -14.95
C VAL A 45 2.56 3.82 -16.31
N LYS A 46 3.62 3.25 -16.90
CA LYS A 46 3.49 2.49 -18.14
C LYS A 46 2.61 1.26 -17.97
N LYS A 47 2.86 0.44 -16.95
CA LYS A 47 2.05 -0.76 -16.67
C LYS A 47 0.58 -0.43 -16.39
N LEU A 48 0.31 0.65 -15.66
CA LEU A 48 -1.05 1.13 -15.39
C LEU A 48 -1.74 1.60 -16.67
N HIS A 49 -1.03 2.33 -17.53
CA HIS A 49 -1.57 2.73 -18.82
C HIS A 49 -1.94 1.50 -19.64
N ASP A 50 -1.03 0.53 -19.76
CA ASP A 50 -1.27 -0.70 -20.51
C ASP A 50 -2.48 -1.47 -19.91
N TYR A 51 -2.50 -1.68 -18.59
CA TYR A 51 -3.60 -2.36 -17.89
C TYR A 51 -4.95 -1.66 -18.11
N ASN A 52 -5.02 -0.34 -17.90
CA ASN A 52 -6.26 0.42 -17.97
C ASN A 52 -6.83 0.53 -19.40
N ASN A 53 -6.04 0.21 -20.42
CA ASN A 53 -6.45 0.19 -21.83
C ASN A 53 -6.69 -1.22 -22.40
N ILE A 54 -6.51 -2.29 -21.61
CA ILE A 54 -6.93 -3.64 -22.03
C ILE A 54 -8.44 -3.67 -22.22
N TYR A 55 -8.89 -4.31 -23.32
CA TYR A 55 -10.32 -4.47 -23.56
C TYR A 55 -11.00 -5.16 -22.36
N PRO A 56 -12.07 -4.60 -21.80
CA PRO A 56 -12.63 -5.06 -20.52
C PRO A 56 -13.07 -6.53 -20.49
N LEU A 57 -13.42 -7.11 -21.64
CA LEU A 57 -13.80 -8.53 -21.73
C LEU A 57 -12.62 -9.47 -21.94
N ASP A 58 -11.41 -8.96 -22.18
CA ASP A 58 -10.19 -9.77 -22.23
C ASP A 58 -9.69 -10.05 -20.80
N ARG A 59 -10.37 -11.01 -20.17
CA ARG A 59 -10.11 -11.36 -18.77
C ARG A 59 -8.73 -11.97 -18.57
N GLU A 60 -8.24 -12.73 -19.53
CA GLU A 60 -6.93 -13.38 -19.46
C GLU A 60 -5.80 -12.33 -19.49
N ALA A 61 -5.83 -11.39 -20.44
CA ALA A 61 -4.86 -10.30 -20.50
C ALA A 61 -4.90 -9.43 -19.24
N ARG A 62 -6.09 -9.12 -18.71
CA ARG A 62 -6.25 -8.36 -17.45
C ARG A 62 -5.63 -9.09 -16.26
N GLN A 63 -5.85 -10.41 -16.15
CA GLN A 63 -5.27 -11.22 -15.08
C GLN A 63 -3.74 -11.28 -15.18
N ALA A 64 -3.19 -11.45 -16.37
CA ALA A 64 -1.75 -11.45 -16.59
C ALA A 64 -1.15 -10.10 -16.18
N ALA A 65 -1.71 -8.99 -16.67
CA ALA A 65 -1.20 -7.64 -16.42
C ALA A 65 -1.27 -7.25 -14.93
N ILE A 66 -2.35 -7.63 -14.20
CA ILE A 66 -2.46 -7.31 -12.78
C ILE A 66 -1.45 -8.10 -11.92
N ARG A 67 -1.13 -9.35 -12.30
CA ARG A 67 -0.09 -10.15 -11.64
C ARG A 67 1.32 -9.59 -11.87
N GLU A 68 1.56 -8.92 -13.00
CA GLU A 68 2.82 -8.22 -13.27
C GLU A 68 2.92 -6.86 -12.59
N LEU A 69 1.79 -6.23 -12.30
CA LEU A 69 1.72 -4.89 -11.69
C LEU A 69 1.85 -4.95 -10.17
N LEU A 70 1.10 -5.84 -9.52
CA LEU A 70 1.08 -5.95 -8.05
C LEU A 70 2.17 -6.90 -7.55
N GLY A 71 2.63 -6.68 -6.32
CA GLY A 71 3.68 -7.48 -5.69
C GLY A 71 3.27 -8.93 -5.44
N HIS A 72 1.99 -9.17 -5.12
CA HIS A 72 1.40 -10.50 -5.02
C HIS A 72 -0.09 -10.45 -5.34
N VAL A 73 -0.58 -11.44 -6.07
CA VAL A 73 -2.01 -11.61 -6.37
C VAL A 73 -2.38 -13.09 -6.18
N GLY A 74 -3.26 -13.36 -5.24
CA GLY A 74 -3.80 -14.69 -4.95
C GLY A 74 -4.66 -15.25 -6.09
N GLU A 75 -5.35 -16.36 -5.80
CA GLU A 75 -6.23 -17.01 -6.77
C GLU A 75 -7.61 -16.33 -6.85
N ASN A 76 -8.28 -16.44 -7.99
CA ASN A 76 -9.63 -15.91 -8.24
C ASN A 76 -9.79 -14.40 -7.97
N CYS A 77 -8.75 -13.62 -8.19
CA CYS A 77 -8.78 -12.17 -7.96
C CYS A 77 -9.38 -11.45 -9.18
N VAL A 78 -10.18 -10.42 -8.92
CA VAL A 78 -10.71 -9.52 -9.95
C VAL A 78 -10.40 -8.08 -9.57
N VAL A 79 -9.77 -7.36 -10.47
CA VAL A 79 -9.56 -5.91 -10.34
C VAL A 79 -10.24 -5.22 -11.51
N GLU A 80 -11.12 -4.28 -11.25
CA GLU A 80 -11.81 -3.53 -12.30
C GLU A 80 -11.05 -2.27 -12.71
N GLN A 81 -11.19 -1.90 -13.97
CA GLN A 81 -10.56 -0.72 -14.57
C GLN A 81 -11.47 0.52 -14.43
N PRO A 82 -10.89 1.74 -14.30
CA PRO A 82 -9.47 1.97 -14.12
C PRO A 82 -8.98 1.72 -12.69
N LEU A 83 -7.73 1.26 -12.58
CA LEU A 83 -6.96 1.17 -11.34
C LEU A 83 -5.95 2.31 -11.28
N PHE A 84 -5.63 2.79 -10.08
CA PHE A 84 -4.53 3.70 -9.79
C PHE A 84 -3.66 3.13 -8.66
N CYS A 85 -2.35 3.18 -8.81
CA CYS A 85 -1.39 2.86 -7.74
C CYS A 85 -0.10 3.69 -7.90
N THR A 86 0.69 3.79 -6.84
CA THR A 86 1.97 4.51 -6.86
C THR A 86 3.08 3.65 -7.43
N TYR A 87 3.24 2.45 -6.90
CA TYR A 87 4.28 1.49 -7.34
C TYR A 87 3.70 0.13 -7.76
N GLY A 88 2.57 -0.29 -7.22
CA GLY A 88 1.96 -1.59 -7.44
C GLY A 88 2.68 -2.72 -6.71
N TYR A 89 4.00 -2.81 -6.81
CA TYR A 89 4.79 -3.89 -6.21
C TYR A 89 4.76 -3.91 -4.67
N ASN A 90 4.35 -2.84 -4.01
CA ASN A 90 4.17 -2.79 -2.57
C ASN A 90 2.81 -3.31 -2.10
N THR A 91 1.92 -3.64 -3.04
CA THR A 91 0.58 -4.18 -2.74
C THR A 91 0.56 -5.69 -2.89
N SER A 92 0.05 -6.37 -1.85
CA SER A 92 -0.18 -7.81 -1.85
C SER A 92 -1.64 -8.09 -1.52
N VAL A 93 -2.29 -8.94 -2.33
CA VAL A 93 -3.70 -9.33 -2.14
C VAL A 93 -3.82 -10.85 -2.07
N GLY A 94 -4.67 -11.33 -1.17
CA GLY A 94 -4.96 -12.75 -0.99
C GLY A 94 -5.94 -13.29 -2.02
N ASP A 95 -6.45 -14.51 -1.77
CA ASP A 95 -7.38 -15.20 -2.66
C ASP A 95 -8.78 -14.57 -2.64
N ASN A 96 -9.51 -14.71 -3.76
CA ASN A 96 -10.88 -14.22 -3.94
C ASN A 96 -11.01 -12.71 -3.67
N PHE A 97 -9.97 -11.94 -3.99
CA PHE A 97 -9.98 -10.49 -3.87
C PHE A 97 -10.78 -9.85 -5.01
N PHE A 98 -11.65 -8.91 -4.66
CA PHE A 98 -12.39 -8.11 -5.63
C PHE A 98 -12.18 -6.61 -5.37
N LEU A 99 -11.65 -5.91 -6.35
CA LEU A 99 -11.55 -4.44 -6.36
C LEU A 99 -12.37 -3.88 -7.51
N ASN A 100 -13.36 -3.07 -7.18
CA ASN A 100 -14.23 -2.42 -8.14
C ASN A 100 -13.57 -1.18 -8.79
N VAL A 101 -14.24 -0.60 -9.77
CA VAL A 101 -13.75 0.52 -10.58
C VAL A 101 -13.25 1.72 -9.76
N ASN A 102 -12.26 2.42 -10.28
CA ASN A 102 -11.66 3.61 -9.65
C ASN A 102 -11.01 3.32 -8.29
N GLY A 103 -10.52 2.10 -8.07
CA GLY A 103 -9.70 1.78 -6.90
C GLY A 103 -8.39 2.56 -6.92
N ARG A 104 -7.96 3.07 -5.75
CA ARG A 104 -6.68 3.77 -5.57
C ARG A 104 -5.88 3.05 -4.50
N LEU A 105 -4.75 2.46 -4.89
CA LEU A 105 -3.80 1.79 -4.02
C LEU A 105 -2.53 2.67 -3.98
N MET A 106 -2.55 3.67 -3.11
CA MET A 106 -1.43 4.61 -2.97
C MET A 106 -0.37 3.95 -2.11
N ASP A 107 0.41 3.07 -2.73
CA ASP A 107 1.29 2.09 -2.12
C ASP A 107 2.76 2.52 -2.09
N SER A 108 3.04 3.73 -1.65
CA SER A 108 4.42 4.15 -1.33
C SER A 108 5.00 3.32 -0.18
N GLY A 109 4.17 2.94 0.80
CA GLY A 109 4.41 1.89 1.79
C GLY A 109 3.67 0.60 1.44
N LYS A 110 3.76 -0.41 2.30
CA LYS A 110 3.11 -1.71 2.07
C LYS A 110 1.60 -1.65 2.25
N ILE A 111 0.86 -2.25 1.31
CA ILE A 111 -0.56 -2.58 1.45
C ILE A 111 -0.68 -4.10 1.46
N THR A 112 -1.23 -4.65 2.54
CA THR A 112 -1.49 -6.09 2.68
C THR A 112 -2.98 -6.33 2.84
N ILE A 113 -3.56 -7.13 1.94
CA ILE A 113 -5.00 -7.44 1.93
C ILE A 113 -5.18 -8.96 2.01
N GLY A 114 -5.99 -9.41 2.95
CA GLY A 114 -6.28 -10.82 3.17
C GLY A 114 -7.19 -11.45 2.11
N ASN A 115 -7.64 -12.67 2.40
CA ASN A 115 -8.53 -13.44 1.50
C ASN A 115 -9.98 -12.96 1.59
N ASN A 116 -10.76 -13.18 0.51
CA ASN A 116 -12.20 -12.89 0.45
C ASN A 116 -12.54 -11.43 0.76
N VAL A 117 -11.74 -10.49 0.28
CA VAL A 117 -11.96 -9.06 0.51
C VAL A 117 -12.68 -8.45 -0.69
N PHE A 118 -13.75 -7.71 -0.42
CA PHE A 118 -14.54 -7.00 -1.41
C PHE A 118 -14.41 -5.49 -1.21
N ILE A 119 -13.93 -4.81 -2.24
CA ILE A 119 -13.74 -3.35 -2.25
C ILE A 119 -14.62 -2.73 -3.33
N ALA A 120 -15.54 -1.88 -2.90
CA ALA A 120 -16.52 -1.20 -3.77
C ALA A 120 -15.87 -0.03 -4.56
N PRO A 121 -16.62 0.60 -5.50
CA PRO A 121 -16.08 1.66 -6.35
C PRO A 121 -15.51 2.85 -5.59
N GLY A 122 -14.41 3.42 -6.12
CA GLY A 122 -13.85 4.70 -5.67
C GLY A 122 -13.18 4.68 -4.29
N VAL A 123 -12.84 3.51 -3.77
CA VAL A 123 -12.09 3.37 -2.51
C VAL A 123 -10.64 3.79 -2.70
N SER A 124 -10.09 4.50 -1.71
CA SER A 124 -8.68 4.88 -1.65
C SER A 124 -8.02 4.27 -0.41
N ILE A 125 -6.92 3.55 -0.61
CA ILE A 125 -6.04 3.04 0.45
C ILE A 125 -4.72 3.79 0.31
N ILE A 126 -4.32 4.50 1.36
CA ILE A 126 -3.22 5.47 1.31
C ILE A 126 -2.20 5.07 2.36
N THR A 127 -0.93 4.98 1.98
CA THR A 127 0.17 4.63 2.89
C THR A 127 1.15 5.76 3.12
N GLU A 128 1.14 6.78 2.26
CA GLU A 128 2.05 7.93 2.34
C GLU A 128 1.38 9.14 2.97
N GLU A 129 2.20 9.96 3.64
CA GLU A 129 1.86 11.28 4.12
C GLU A 129 3.06 12.23 4.08
N HIS A 130 2.80 13.49 3.78
CA HIS A 130 3.84 14.54 3.89
C HIS A 130 4.18 14.85 5.33
N ALA A 131 5.44 15.23 5.58
CA ALA A 131 5.88 15.65 6.89
C ALA A 131 5.02 16.81 7.45
N MET A 132 4.64 16.73 8.73
CA MET A 132 3.92 17.81 9.41
C MET A 132 4.80 19.06 9.60
N ASP A 133 6.11 18.89 9.78
CA ASP A 133 7.05 20.01 9.80
C ASP A 133 7.05 20.75 8.46
N VAL A 134 6.90 22.09 8.54
CA VAL A 134 6.73 22.93 7.35
C VAL A 134 7.97 22.92 6.45
N LYS A 135 9.18 22.88 7.02
CA LYS A 135 10.42 22.89 6.24
C LYS A 135 10.57 21.57 5.48
N GLN A 136 10.40 20.45 6.18
CA GLN A 136 10.44 19.11 5.58
C GLN A 136 9.39 18.95 4.49
N ARG A 137 8.16 19.47 4.70
CA ARG A 137 7.09 19.42 3.71
C ARG A 137 7.38 20.26 2.46
N ILE A 138 8.00 21.43 2.61
CA ILE A 138 8.43 22.27 1.48
C ILE A 138 9.53 21.57 0.66
N GLU A 139 10.39 20.79 1.32
CA GLU A 139 11.40 19.95 0.67
C GLU A 139 10.78 18.72 -0.02
N GLY A 140 9.46 18.49 0.14
CA GLY A 140 8.73 17.37 -0.45
C GLY A 140 8.93 16.06 0.27
N LEU A 141 9.45 16.06 1.50
CA LEU A 141 9.71 14.84 2.27
C LEU A 141 8.41 14.19 2.74
N GLU A 142 8.43 12.86 2.79
CA GLU A 142 7.29 12.02 3.14
C GLU A 142 7.66 10.95 4.18
N TYR A 143 6.63 10.42 4.82
CA TYR A 143 6.64 9.16 5.56
C TYR A 143 5.72 8.16 4.88
N THR A 144 5.95 6.89 5.12
CA THR A 144 4.98 5.84 4.79
C THR A 144 4.61 5.08 6.06
N HIS A 145 3.35 4.65 6.13
CA HIS A 145 2.88 3.75 7.18
C HIS A 145 2.04 2.64 6.52
N PRO A 146 2.37 1.36 6.77
CA PRO A 146 1.72 0.25 6.09
C PRO A 146 0.23 0.18 6.46
N VAL A 147 -0.59 -0.22 5.49
CA VAL A 147 -2.01 -0.51 5.70
C VAL A 147 -2.25 -2.00 5.61
N THR A 148 -2.98 -2.56 6.58
CA THR A 148 -3.35 -3.97 6.61
C THR A 148 -4.86 -4.11 6.63
N ILE A 149 -5.40 -4.93 5.72
CA ILE A 149 -6.82 -5.30 5.67
C ILE A 149 -6.89 -6.81 5.85
N GLY A 150 -7.58 -7.25 6.88
CA GLY A 150 -7.78 -8.67 7.21
C GLY A 150 -8.62 -9.41 6.18
N GLY A 151 -8.91 -10.67 6.46
CA GLY A 151 -9.76 -11.51 5.61
C GLY A 151 -11.24 -11.23 5.79
N ASN A 152 -12.05 -11.57 4.76
CA ASN A 152 -13.52 -11.45 4.77
C ASN A 152 -14.02 -10.02 5.04
N VAL A 153 -13.26 -9.00 4.63
CA VAL A 153 -13.61 -7.59 4.83
C VAL A 153 -14.40 -7.07 3.64
N TRP A 154 -15.42 -6.27 3.92
CA TRP A 154 -16.15 -5.52 2.90
C TRP A 154 -15.96 -4.02 3.12
N ILE A 155 -15.36 -3.34 2.15
CA ILE A 155 -15.17 -1.89 2.12
C ILE A 155 -16.14 -1.29 1.11
N CYS A 156 -17.08 -0.49 1.60
CA CYS A 156 -18.12 0.13 0.78
C CYS A 156 -17.59 1.31 -0.05
N THR A 157 -18.44 1.78 -0.97
CA THR A 157 -18.11 2.83 -1.94
C THR A 157 -17.54 4.09 -1.31
N GLY A 158 -16.48 4.63 -1.92
CA GLY A 158 -15.92 5.94 -1.56
C GLY A 158 -15.22 6.01 -0.20
N VAL A 159 -14.90 4.87 0.40
CA VAL A 159 -14.12 4.83 1.65
C VAL A 159 -12.68 5.28 1.40
N ILE A 160 -12.13 6.01 2.37
CA ILE A 160 -10.72 6.38 2.42
C ILE A 160 -10.10 5.72 3.64
N VAL A 161 -9.04 4.92 3.42
CA VAL A 161 -8.22 4.32 4.49
C VAL A 161 -6.92 5.09 4.58
N LEU A 162 -6.63 5.67 5.74
CA LEU A 162 -5.45 6.50 5.97
C LEU A 162 -4.21 5.67 6.35
N PRO A 163 -3.01 6.26 6.24
CA PRO A 163 -1.75 5.59 6.56
C PRO A 163 -1.73 4.93 7.95
N GLY A 164 -1.13 3.76 8.04
CA GLY A 164 -0.92 3.04 9.30
C GLY A 164 -2.12 2.26 9.84
N VAL A 165 -3.27 2.29 9.13
CA VAL A 165 -4.50 1.66 9.62
C VAL A 165 -4.49 0.15 9.40
N THR A 166 -4.97 -0.58 10.43
CA THR A 166 -5.33 -1.99 10.35
C THR A 166 -6.85 -2.16 10.43
N ILE A 167 -7.46 -2.86 9.45
CA ILE A 167 -8.86 -3.28 9.49
C ILE A 167 -8.89 -4.77 9.78
N GLY A 168 -9.45 -5.15 10.93
CA GLY A 168 -9.54 -6.54 11.38
C GLY A 168 -10.51 -7.39 10.56
N ASP A 169 -10.30 -8.71 10.61
CA ASP A 169 -11.09 -9.71 9.87
C ASP A 169 -12.59 -9.55 10.05
N ASN A 170 -13.36 -9.99 9.03
CA ASN A 170 -14.83 -10.05 9.07
C ASN A 170 -15.51 -8.69 9.31
N SER A 171 -14.82 -7.58 9.05
CA SER A 171 -15.36 -6.24 9.30
C SER A 171 -15.97 -5.63 8.05
N VAL A 172 -16.90 -4.70 8.24
CA VAL A 172 -17.55 -3.94 7.19
C VAL A 172 -17.31 -2.45 7.43
N ILE A 173 -16.86 -1.74 6.41
CA ILE A 173 -16.67 -0.28 6.45
C ILE A 173 -17.74 0.37 5.59
N GLY A 174 -18.61 1.17 6.21
CA GLY A 174 -19.73 1.82 5.53
C GLY A 174 -19.30 2.90 4.55
N ALA A 175 -20.12 3.13 3.52
CA ALA A 175 -19.83 4.03 2.42
C ALA A 175 -19.45 5.46 2.87
N GLY A 176 -18.49 6.08 2.17
CA GLY A 176 -18.04 7.44 2.42
C GLY A 176 -17.26 7.63 3.72
N SER A 177 -16.87 6.55 4.40
CA SER A 177 -16.12 6.64 5.65
C SER A 177 -14.67 7.04 5.44
N VAL A 178 -14.09 7.74 6.43
CA VAL A 178 -12.65 8.02 6.51
C VAL A 178 -12.08 7.26 7.70
N VAL A 179 -11.36 6.18 7.41
CA VAL A 179 -10.78 5.29 8.42
C VAL A 179 -9.41 5.83 8.82
N SER A 180 -9.35 6.47 9.98
CA SER A 180 -8.14 7.12 10.52
C SER A 180 -7.57 6.42 11.77
N LYS A 181 -8.17 5.31 12.17
CA LYS A 181 -7.74 4.47 13.30
C LYS A 181 -8.08 3.02 13.00
N ASP A 182 -7.40 2.11 13.66
CA ASP A 182 -7.65 0.68 13.54
C ASP A 182 -9.10 0.31 13.83
N ILE A 183 -9.61 -0.64 13.06
CA ILE A 183 -10.93 -1.23 13.23
C ILE A 183 -10.74 -2.66 13.75
N PRO A 184 -11.28 -2.99 14.94
CA PRO A 184 -11.24 -4.35 15.47
C PRO A 184 -11.97 -5.34 14.55
N PRO A 185 -11.66 -6.64 14.62
CA PRO A 185 -12.36 -7.67 13.84
C PRO A 185 -13.84 -7.78 14.23
N ASN A 186 -14.64 -8.29 13.30
CA ASN A 186 -16.08 -8.52 13.47
C ASN A 186 -16.86 -7.23 13.82
N CYS A 187 -16.55 -6.14 13.14
CA CYS A 187 -17.18 -4.83 13.39
C CYS A 187 -17.80 -4.22 12.14
N LEU A 188 -18.93 -3.53 12.33
CA LEU A 188 -19.43 -2.53 11.40
C LEU A 188 -18.95 -1.16 11.86
N ALA A 189 -18.20 -0.46 11.02
CA ALA A 189 -17.69 0.88 11.28
C ALA A 189 -18.11 1.85 10.17
N VAL A 190 -18.47 3.09 10.52
CA VAL A 190 -18.96 4.09 9.56
C VAL A 190 -18.56 5.50 9.96
N GLY A 191 -18.57 6.40 9.01
CA GLY A 191 -18.53 7.86 9.22
C GLY A 191 -17.17 8.51 8.95
N ASN A 192 -17.12 9.82 9.15
CA ASN A 192 -15.91 10.65 9.08
C ASN A 192 -15.81 11.53 10.34
N PRO A 193 -14.89 11.22 11.28
CA PRO A 193 -14.02 10.05 11.29
C PRO A 193 -14.79 8.74 11.48
N CYS A 194 -14.28 7.66 10.89
CA CYS A 194 -14.90 6.33 10.99
C CYS A 194 -14.86 5.80 12.42
N LYS A 195 -16.01 5.27 12.89
CA LYS A 195 -16.16 4.69 14.23
C LYS A 195 -16.92 3.39 14.17
N VAL A 196 -16.55 2.44 15.03
CA VAL A 196 -17.31 1.21 15.24
C VAL A 196 -18.69 1.57 15.81
N ILE A 197 -19.75 1.10 15.15
CA ILE A 197 -21.14 1.31 15.58
C ILE A 197 -21.78 0.05 16.16
N ARG A 198 -21.31 -1.14 15.76
CA ARG A 198 -21.73 -2.41 16.36
C ARG A 198 -20.79 -3.55 16.00
N ARG A 199 -20.88 -4.64 16.74
CA ARG A 199 -20.28 -5.91 16.34
C ARG A 199 -21.15 -6.65 15.31
N ILE A 200 -20.52 -7.47 14.52
CA ILE A 200 -21.15 -8.38 13.55
C ILE A 200 -21.05 -9.79 14.17
N ASN A 201 -22.19 -10.47 14.32
CA ASN A 201 -22.18 -11.87 14.69
C ASN A 201 -22.05 -12.68 13.39
N ASN A 202 -21.07 -13.57 13.36
CA ASN A 202 -20.77 -14.43 12.23
C ASN A 202 -20.98 -15.91 12.63
N ASP A 203 -22.04 -16.17 13.40
CA ASP A 203 -22.44 -17.51 13.86
C ASP A 203 -23.02 -18.36 12.72
#